data_e118a55f20551529b7658c5ea52c11cf
#
_entry.id   e118a55f20551529b7658c5ea52c11cf
#
_cell.length_a   1.000
_cell.length_b   1.000
_cell.length_c   1.000
_cell.angle_alpha   90.00
_cell.angle_beta   90.00
_cell.angle_gamma   90.00
#
_symmetry.space_group_name_H-M   'P 1'
#
loop_
_entity.id
_entity.type
_entity.pdbx_description
1 polymer ?
#
loop_
_entity_poly.entity_id
_entity_poly.type
_entity_poly.pdbx_seq_one_letter_code
_entity_poly.pdbx_strand_id
1 'polypeptide(L)'
;MKVTIRKADKSDSSEIIRLIKELAEFEKLEPPDKLACRRLIKDAFSINPPFEILVAENYQNILAYAFYFYTYSTFRARKTLYLEDI
;
A
#
# COMPACT_ATOMS: atom_id res chain seq x y z
N MET A 1 10.07 -14.75 -16.32
CA MET A 1 9.08 -14.53 -15.26
C MET A 1 8.14 -13.40 -15.67
N LYS A 2 6.84 -13.64 -15.58
CA LYS A 2 5.86 -12.63 -15.93
C LYS A 2 5.33 -11.97 -14.67
N VAL A 3 5.39 -10.65 -14.60
CA VAL A 3 4.90 -9.87 -13.48
C VAL A 3 3.76 -8.97 -13.95
N THR A 4 2.66 -8.99 -13.22
CA THR A 4 1.50 -8.15 -13.51
C THR A 4 1.37 -7.09 -12.42
N ILE A 5 1.16 -5.84 -12.84
CA ILE A 5 0.89 -4.73 -11.92
C ILE A 5 -0.61 -4.46 -11.96
N ARG A 6 -1.24 -4.43 -10.80
CA ARG A 6 -2.67 -4.16 -10.70
C ARG A 6 -3.00 -3.47 -9.38
N LYS A 7 -4.20 -2.91 -9.30
CA LYS A 7 -4.69 -2.38 -8.03
C LYS A 7 -4.89 -3.53 -7.05
N ALA A 8 -4.61 -3.26 -5.78
CA ALA A 8 -4.83 -4.26 -4.74
C ALA A 8 -6.31 -4.53 -4.58
N ASP A 9 -6.62 -5.76 -4.22
CA ASP A 9 -7.96 -6.21 -3.90
C ASP A 9 -8.00 -6.58 -2.42
N LYS A 10 -9.18 -6.57 -1.82
CA LYS A 10 -9.31 -6.88 -0.40
C LYS A 10 -8.75 -8.27 -0.06
N SER A 11 -8.81 -9.20 -1.00
CA SER A 11 -8.24 -10.53 -0.82
C SER A 11 -6.72 -10.52 -0.69
N ASP A 12 -6.05 -9.42 -1.06
CA ASP A 12 -4.60 -9.27 -0.93
C ASP A 12 -4.17 -8.81 0.46
N SER A 13 -5.11 -8.52 1.36
CA SER A 13 -4.84 -7.87 2.64
C SER A 13 -3.78 -8.57 3.47
N SER A 14 -3.85 -9.89 3.64
CA SER A 14 -2.90 -10.61 4.45
C SER A 14 -1.50 -10.57 3.88
N GLU A 15 -1.36 -10.65 2.54
CA GLU A 15 -0.07 -10.59 1.88
C GLU A 15 0.53 -9.18 1.97
N ILE A 16 -0.30 -8.15 1.83
CA ILE A 16 0.15 -6.76 1.97
C ILE A 16 0.68 -6.52 3.38
N ILE A 17 -0.06 -6.96 4.40
CA ILE A 17 0.38 -6.83 5.79
C ILE A 17 1.69 -7.58 6.03
N ARG A 18 1.83 -8.76 5.46
CA ARG A 18 3.06 -9.54 5.55
C ARG A 18 4.26 -8.75 5.01
N LEU A 19 4.08 -8.14 3.84
CA LEU A 19 5.15 -7.36 3.20
C LEU A 19 5.49 -6.11 4.02
N ILE A 20 4.49 -5.44 4.59
CA ILE A 20 4.73 -4.27 5.45
C ILE A 20 5.56 -4.67 6.66
N LYS A 21 5.25 -5.80 7.29
CA LYS A 21 5.99 -6.28 8.44
C LYS A 21 7.42 -6.68 8.07
N GLU A 22 7.60 -7.28 6.90
CA GLU A 22 8.94 -7.62 6.41
C GLU A 22 9.78 -6.38 6.18
N LEU A 23 9.19 -5.33 5.60
CA LEU A 23 9.88 -4.07 5.38
C LEU A 23 10.27 -3.42 6.72
N ALA A 24 9.36 -3.44 7.69
CA ALA A 24 9.65 -2.90 9.02
C ALA A 24 10.82 -3.62 9.67
N GLU A 25 10.85 -4.95 9.56
CA GLU A 25 11.95 -5.75 10.09
C GLU A 25 13.27 -5.41 9.40
N PHE A 26 13.25 -5.29 8.08
CA PHE A 26 14.43 -4.95 7.29
C PHE A 26 14.98 -3.57 7.69
N GLU A 27 14.12 -2.60 7.90
CA GLU A 27 14.50 -1.24 8.28
C GLU A 27 14.69 -1.07 9.79
N LYS A 28 14.48 -2.12 10.56
CA LYS A 28 14.57 -2.12 12.02
C LYS A 28 13.61 -1.11 12.66
N LEU A 29 12.42 -1.04 12.10
CA LEU A 29 11.36 -0.19 12.61
C LEU A 29 10.31 -1.05 13.29
N GLU A 30 9.54 -0.42 14.18
CA GLU A 30 8.41 -1.08 14.83
C GLU A 30 7.31 -1.36 13.81
N PRO A 31 6.88 -2.61 13.62
CA PRO A 31 5.79 -2.89 12.69
C PRO A 31 4.46 -2.40 13.26
N PRO A 32 3.45 -2.14 12.40
CA PRO A 32 2.13 -1.75 12.89
C PRO A 32 1.51 -2.86 13.74
N ASP A 33 0.84 -2.48 14.82
CA ASP A 33 0.13 -3.44 15.67
C ASP A 33 -1.18 -3.89 14.99
N LYS A 34 -1.92 -4.78 15.65
CA LYS A 34 -3.16 -5.32 15.09
C LYS A 34 -4.18 -4.25 14.78
N LEU A 35 -4.34 -3.27 15.66
CA LEU A 35 -5.31 -2.20 15.44
C LEU A 35 -4.91 -1.32 14.26
N ALA A 36 -3.62 -1.01 14.16
CA ALA A 36 -3.11 -0.23 13.02
C ALA A 36 -3.31 -0.99 11.71
N CYS A 37 -3.04 -2.29 11.69
CA CYS A 37 -3.25 -3.12 10.51
C CYS A 37 -4.72 -3.13 10.09
N ARG A 38 -5.64 -3.24 11.05
CA ARG A 38 -7.08 -3.21 10.75
C ARG A 38 -7.50 -1.88 10.16
N ARG A 39 -7.01 -0.77 10.73
CA ARG A 39 -7.32 0.56 10.20
C ARG A 39 -6.80 0.73 8.78
N LEU A 40 -5.59 0.27 8.53
CA LEU A 40 -4.97 0.38 7.21
C LEU A 40 -5.80 -0.34 6.16
N ILE A 41 -6.20 -1.58 6.45
CA ILE A 41 -6.99 -2.37 5.51
C ILE A 41 -8.39 -1.78 5.33
N LYS A 42 -9.01 -1.33 6.41
CA LYS A 42 -10.31 -0.68 6.34
C LYS A 42 -10.27 0.56 5.47
N ASP A 43 -9.25 1.39 5.65
CA ASP A 43 -9.09 2.63 4.88
C ASP A 43 -8.77 2.34 3.42
N ALA A 44 -7.93 1.34 3.15
CA ALA A 44 -7.52 1.00 1.79
C ALA A 44 -8.69 0.60 0.91
N PHE A 45 -9.68 -0.10 1.48
CA PHE A 45 -10.80 -0.65 0.73
C PHE A 45 -12.14 0.02 1.06
N SER A 46 -12.07 1.25 1.55
CA SER A 46 -13.26 2.07 1.79
C SER A 46 -13.76 2.68 0.48
N ILE A 47 -14.94 3.28 0.52
CA ILE A 47 -15.54 3.91 -0.66
C ILE A 47 -14.68 5.06 -1.18
N ASN A 48 -14.13 5.86 -0.27
CA ASN A 48 -13.25 6.97 -0.61
C ASN A 48 -11.91 6.77 0.12
N PRO A 49 -11.04 5.89 -0.39
CA PRO A 49 -9.80 5.60 0.33
C PRO A 49 -8.88 6.81 0.35
N PRO A 50 -8.21 7.07 1.48
CA PRO A 50 -7.25 8.17 1.58
C PRO A 50 -5.97 7.91 0.81
N PHE A 51 -5.73 6.68 0.40
CA PHE A 51 -4.58 6.26 -0.38
C PHE A 51 -4.97 5.07 -1.23
N GLU A 52 -4.13 4.73 -2.19
CA GLU A 52 -4.35 3.55 -3.03
C GLU A 52 -3.13 2.65 -3.00
N ILE A 53 -3.34 1.38 -3.30
CA ILE A 53 -2.30 0.37 -3.28
C ILE A 53 -2.24 -0.33 -4.63
N LEU A 54 -1.04 -0.36 -5.21
CA LEU A 54 -0.73 -1.21 -6.35
C LEU A 54 0.07 -2.40 -5.86
N VAL A 55 -0.16 -3.55 -6.47
CA VAL A 55 0.63 -4.74 -6.17
C VAL A 55 1.23 -5.29 -7.46
N ALA A 56 2.41 -5.88 -7.31
CA ALA A 56 3.07 -6.63 -8.37
C ALA A 56 2.95 -8.09 -8.02
N GLU A 57 2.36 -8.87 -8.92
CA GLU A 57 2.18 -10.30 -8.67
C GLU A 57 2.77 -11.15 -9.78
N ASN A 58 3.17 -12.35 -9.41
CA ASN A 58 3.65 -13.37 -10.31
C ASN A 58 2.95 -14.68 -9.93
N TYR A 59 2.13 -15.20 -10.85
CA TYR A 59 1.26 -16.36 -10.65
C TYR A 59 0.28 -16.14 -9.51
N GLN A 60 0.30 -16.23 -8.43
CA GLN A 60 -0.63 -15.92 -7.34
C GLN A 60 0.11 -15.39 -6.12
N ASN A 61 1.36 -15.01 -6.34
CA ASN A 61 2.20 -14.48 -5.26
C ASN A 61 2.38 -12.99 -5.41
N ILE A 62 2.14 -12.26 -4.34
CA ILE A 62 2.40 -10.82 -4.31
C ILE A 62 3.86 -10.63 -4.00
N LEU A 63 4.58 -9.98 -4.90
CA LEU A 63 6.02 -9.75 -4.79
C LEU A 63 6.35 -8.39 -4.20
N ALA A 64 5.50 -7.39 -4.44
CA ALA A 64 5.77 -6.02 -4.02
C ALA A 64 4.47 -5.23 -3.98
N TYR A 65 4.53 -4.08 -3.33
CA TYR A 65 3.40 -3.16 -3.26
C TYR A 65 3.90 -1.73 -3.35
N ALA A 66 2.98 -0.82 -3.69
CA ALA A 66 3.24 0.61 -3.65
C ALA A 66 2.01 1.31 -3.07
N PHE A 67 2.23 2.17 -2.08
CA PHE A 67 1.20 3.02 -1.49
C PHE A 67 1.36 4.42 -2.04
N TYR A 68 0.28 5.02 -2.54
CA TYR A 68 0.35 6.38 -3.02
C TYR A 68 -0.94 7.14 -2.73
N PHE A 69 -0.82 8.45 -2.68
CA PHE A 69 -1.96 9.35 -2.52
C PHE A 69 -1.62 10.69 -3.16
N TYR A 70 -2.66 11.51 -3.36
CA TYR A 70 -2.48 12.81 -3.95
C TYR A 70 -2.51 13.89 -2.88
N THR A 71 -1.55 14.80 -2.96
CA THR A 71 -1.55 16.02 -2.17
C THR A 71 -1.93 17.18 -3.07
N TYR A 72 -2.25 18.32 -2.48
CA TYR A 72 -2.58 19.52 -3.24
C TYR A 72 -1.55 20.60 -2.95
N SER A 73 -0.97 21.17 -4.00
CA SER A 73 -0.01 22.26 -3.87
C SER A 73 -0.74 23.60 -3.98
N THR A 74 -0.70 24.41 -2.92
CA THR A 74 -1.29 25.76 -2.95
C THR A 74 -0.52 26.70 -3.85
N PHE A 75 0.78 26.47 -4.02
CA PHE A 75 1.60 27.31 -4.90
C PHE A 75 1.34 27.03 -6.37
N ARG A 76 1.10 25.77 -6.72
CA ARG A 76 0.87 25.36 -8.12
C ARG A 76 -0.61 25.20 -8.43
N ALA A 77 -1.47 25.21 -7.41
CA ALA A 77 -2.92 25.03 -7.53
C ALA A 77 -3.27 23.75 -8.31
N ARG A 78 -2.59 22.65 -7.97
CA ARG A 78 -2.84 21.35 -8.60
C ARG A 78 -2.41 20.19 -7.68
N LYS A 79 -2.91 18.99 -8.01
CA LYS A 79 -2.58 17.78 -7.28
C LYS A 79 -1.14 17.35 -7.55
N THR A 80 -0.52 16.77 -6.54
CA THR A 80 0.80 16.17 -6.63
C THR A 80 0.70 14.73 -6.12
N LEU A 81 1.25 13.79 -6.88
CA LEU A 81 1.30 12.40 -6.45
C LEU A 81 2.40 12.23 -5.40
N TYR A 82 2.04 11.60 -4.29
CA TYR A 82 2.98 11.27 -3.23
C TYR A 82 3.09 9.76 -3.11
N LEU A 83 4.30 9.24 -3.25
CA LEU A 83 4.57 7.82 -3.13
C LEU A 83 5.13 7.55 -1.74
N GLU A 84 4.34 6.87 -0.90
CA GLU A 84 4.71 6.64 0.49
C GLU A 84 5.62 5.44 0.65
N ASP A 85 5.27 4.34 -0.02
CA ASP A 85 5.96 3.07 0.16
C ASP A 85 6.07 2.34 -1.16
N ILE A 86 7.16 1.63 -1.34
CA ILE A 86 7.35 0.87 -2.56
C ILE A 86 8.18 -0.39 -2.28
#